data_2dc74e951845c2f7f042fa17136827b8
#
_entry.id   2dc74e951845c2f7f042fa17136827b8
#
_cell.length_a   1.000
_cell.length_b   1.000
_cell.length_c   1.000
_cell.angle_alpha   90.00
_cell.angle_beta   90.00
_cell.angle_gamma   90.00
#
_symmetry.space_group_name_H-M   'P 1'
#
loop_
_entity.id
_entity.type
_entity.pdbx_description
1 polymer ?
#
loop_
_entity_poly.entity_id
_entity_poly.type
_entity_poly.pdbx_seq_one_letter_code
_entity_poly.pdbx_strand_id
1 'polypeptide(L)'
;MGLSSEELEQAAHALSQAEKTRAPIVPLTEKFPGLDVEDAYGIQLHNVSDRLKAGETVRGYKVGLTAKAMRDQLGVDQPDFGHLFSSMILDTEAQFSAKDFIAPRVELEAAFVLSKDLKGPGITVADVLRATELVLPAIELIDSRIENWKIAFEDTVADNASAARVILGAQGASPRDLDLRLAGGALFRNGSLMETGSMVAVMGHPAVAVAWLANTLGRRGISFKAGDVVMPGSCIKAVDIRQGDVIHAEIAGLGCVDLSVS
;
A
#
# COMPACT_ATOMS: atom_id res chain seq x y z
N MET A 1 -19.28 -18.07 -12.20
CA MET A 1 -18.87 -17.48 -13.50
C MET A 1 -18.39 -16.09 -13.16
N GLY A 2 -17.18 -15.75 -13.57
CA GLY A 2 -16.63 -14.41 -13.36
C GLY A 2 -17.44 -13.33 -14.11
N LEU A 3 -17.05 -12.07 -13.91
CA LEU A 3 -17.71 -10.93 -14.52
C LEU A 3 -17.48 -10.88 -16.03
N SER A 4 -18.44 -10.33 -16.76
CA SER A 4 -18.25 -9.97 -18.17
C SER A 4 -17.30 -8.79 -18.32
N SER A 5 -16.70 -8.62 -19.51
CA SER A 5 -15.82 -7.47 -19.78
C SER A 5 -16.51 -6.13 -19.54
N GLU A 6 -17.80 -6.02 -19.83
CA GLU A 6 -18.60 -4.82 -19.60
C GLU A 6 -18.77 -4.52 -18.10
N GLU A 7 -19.02 -5.56 -17.28
CA GLU A 7 -19.12 -5.41 -15.82
C GLU A 7 -17.77 -5.03 -15.20
N LEU A 8 -16.65 -5.59 -15.68
CA LEU A 8 -15.30 -5.19 -15.25
C LEU A 8 -15.04 -3.71 -15.54
N GLU A 9 -15.36 -3.23 -16.74
CA GLU A 9 -15.21 -1.82 -17.11
C GLU A 9 -16.12 -0.91 -16.28
N GLN A 10 -17.37 -1.32 -16.03
CA GLN A 10 -18.29 -0.56 -15.17
C GLN A 10 -17.77 -0.46 -13.73
N ALA A 11 -17.23 -1.53 -13.17
CA ALA A 11 -16.65 -1.55 -11.83
C ALA A 11 -15.40 -0.66 -11.75
N ALA A 12 -14.49 -0.78 -12.72
CA ALA A 12 -13.29 0.04 -12.81
C ALA A 12 -13.63 1.54 -12.90
N HIS A 13 -14.58 1.88 -13.78
CA HIS A 13 -15.06 3.24 -13.93
C HIS A 13 -15.68 3.79 -12.63
N ALA A 14 -16.48 2.99 -11.93
CA ALA A 14 -17.11 3.39 -10.68
C ALA A 14 -16.06 3.77 -9.61
N LEU A 15 -15.01 2.95 -9.42
CA LEU A 15 -13.90 3.25 -8.52
C LEU A 15 -13.14 4.52 -8.93
N SER A 16 -12.82 4.67 -10.23
CA SER A 16 -12.15 5.86 -10.75
C SER A 16 -12.99 7.13 -10.55
N GLN A 17 -14.31 7.06 -10.71
CA GLN A 17 -15.19 8.19 -10.44
C GLN A 17 -15.29 8.49 -8.93
N ALA A 18 -15.39 7.48 -8.07
CA ALA A 18 -15.39 7.66 -6.62
C ALA A 18 -14.13 8.41 -6.15
N GLU A 19 -12.94 8.03 -6.66
CA GLU A 19 -11.68 8.74 -6.39
C GLU A 19 -11.74 10.20 -6.85
N LYS A 20 -12.20 10.48 -8.07
CA LYS A 20 -12.25 11.83 -8.64
C LYS A 20 -13.27 12.75 -7.96
N THR A 21 -14.42 12.20 -7.58
CA THR A 21 -15.54 12.98 -7.02
C THR A 21 -15.55 13.01 -5.49
N ARG A 22 -14.72 12.19 -4.82
CA ARG A 22 -14.73 11.94 -3.36
C ARG A 22 -16.09 11.45 -2.85
N ALA A 23 -16.81 10.76 -3.70
CA ALA A 23 -18.09 10.16 -3.38
C ALA A 23 -17.92 8.63 -3.37
N PRO A 24 -17.90 8.00 -2.19
CA PRO A 24 -17.68 6.55 -2.10
C PRO A 24 -18.85 5.77 -2.71
N ILE A 25 -18.57 4.55 -3.11
CA ILE A 25 -19.57 3.64 -3.67
C ILE A 25 -19.86 2.48 -2.71
N VAL A 26 -20.99 1.83 -2.88
CA VAL A 26 -21.29 0.57 -2.19
C VAL A 26 -20.26 -0.50 -2.59
N PRO A 27 -20.01 -1.52 -1.74
CA PRO A 27 -19.09 -2.61 -2.07
C PRO A 27 -19.35 -3.19 -3.45
N LEU A 28 -18.29 -3.43 -4.22
CA LEU A 28 -18.40 -4.08 -5.53
C LEU A 28 -18.94 -5.50 -5.39
N THR A 29 -18.57 -6.19 -4.30
CA THR A 29 -19.07 -7.53 -3.97
C THR A 29 -20.57 -7.56 -3.72
N GLU A 30 -21.20 -6.47 -3.28
CA GLU A 30 -22.65 -6.33 -3.16
C GLU A 30 -23.30 -6.05 -4.53
N LYS A 31 -22.65 -5.20 -5.34
CA LYS A 31 -23.15 -4.82 -6.67
C LYS A 31 -22.97 -5.92 -7.72
N PHE A 32 -21.91 -6.69 -7.60
CA PHE A 32 -21.52 -7.77 -8.51
C PHE A 32 -21.31 -9.08 -7.73
N PRO A 33 -22.38 -9.83 -7.40
CA PRO A 33 -22.29 -11.03 -6.54
C PRO A 33 -21.42 -12.17 -7.09
N GLY A 34 -20.99 -12.07 -8.37
CA GLY A 34 -20.11 -13.04 -9.01
C GLY A 34 -18.63 -12.62 -9.04
N LEU A 35 -18.30 -11.46 -8.46
CA LEU A 35 -16.93 -10.91 -8.43
C LEU A 35 -15.98 -11.88 -7.71
N ASP A 36 -14.98 -12.36 -8.42
CA ASP A 36 -13.90 -13.17 -7.86
C ASP A 36 -12.57 -12.39 -7.81
N VAL A 37 -11.54 -13.02 -7.24
CA VAL A 37 -10.23 -12.39 -7.04
C VAL A 37 -9.54 -12.04 -8.37
N GLU A 38 -9.69 -12.86 -9.40
CA GLU A 38 -9.08 -12.59 -10.72
C GLU A 38 -9.81 -11.43 -11.41
N ASP A 39 -11.13 -11.35 -11.29
CA ASP A 39 -11.93 -10.21 -11.74
C ASP A 39 -11.50 -8.93 -11.02
N ALA A 40 -11.30 -8.99 -9.69
CA ALA A 40 -10.86 -7.86 -8.88
C ALA A 40 -9.49 -7.33 -9.32
N TYR A 41 -8.51 -8.22 -9.59
CA TYR A 41 -7.24 -7.80 -10.20
C TYR A 41 -7.42 -7.29 -11.64
N GLY A 42 -8.37 -7.83 -12.40
CA GLY A 42 -8.74 -7.33 -13.72
C GLY A 42 -9.23 -5.87 -13.67
N ILE A 43 -10.10 -5.55 -12.71
CA ILE A 43 -10.59 -4.18 -12.44
C ILE A 43 -9.44 -3.26 -12.05
N GLN A 44 -8.56 -3.68 -11.11
CA GLN A 44 -7.39 -2.92 -10.71
C GLN A 44 -6.50 -2.60 -11.92
N LEU A 45 -6.15 -3.62 -12.72
CA LEU A 45 -5.27 -3.46 -13.88
C LEU A 45 -5.89 -2.60 -14.98
N HIS A 46 -7.23 -2.59 -15.13
CA HIS A 46 -7.92 -1.67 -16.02
C HIS A 46 -7.63 -0.21 -15.62
N ASN A 47 -7.84 0.14 -14.35
CA ASN A 47 -7.56 1.48 -13.83
C ASN A 47 -6.07 1.83 -13.89
N VAL A 48 -5.17 0.88 -13.64
CA VAL A 48 -3.72 1.06 -13.82
C VAL A 48 -3.40 1.39 -15.29
N SER A 49 -3.97 0.64 -16.24
CA SER A 49 -3.79 0.90 -17.67
C SER A 49 -4.24 2.31 -18.08
N ASP A 50 -5.37 2.76 -17.55
CA ASP A 50 -5.90 4.08 -17.89
C ASP A 50 -5.04 5.21 -17.31
N ARG A 51 -4.49 5.05 -16.11
CA ARG A 51 -3.53 5.99 -15.53
C ARG A 51 -2.22 6.04 -16.35
N LEU A 52 -1.72 4.89 -16.81
CA LEU A 52 -0.55 4.83 -17.71
C LEU A 52 -0.82 5.53 -19.05
N LYS A 53 -2.00 5.32 -19.66
CA LYS A 53 -2.41 6.04 -20.89
C LYS A 53 -2.53 7.55 -20.66
N ALA A 54 -2.87 7.98 -19.46
CA ALA A 54 -2.91 9.39 -19.07
C ALA A 54 -1.52 10.00 -18.80
N GLY A 55 -0.44 9.19 -18.92
CA GLY A 55 0.95 9.64 -18.79
C GLY A 55 1.55 9.44 -17.41
N GLU A 56 0.84 8.82 -16.47
CA GLU A 56 1.43 8.43 -15.20
C GLU A 56 2.42 7.26 -15.35
N THR A 57 3.32 7.12 -14.40
CA THR A 57 4.29 6.02 -14.37
C THR A 57 4.20 5.26 -13.05
N VAL A 58 4.24 3.94 -13.09
CA VAL A 58 4.40 3.12 -11.89
C VAL A 58 5.82 3.30 -11.36
N ARG A 59 5.94 3.61 -10.09
CA ARG A 59 7.20 3.84 -9.37
C ARG A 59 7.33 2.96 -8.14
N GLY A 60 6.46 1.98 -8.02
CA GLY A 60 6.51 1.04 -6.91
C GLY A 60 5.23 0.26 -6.72
N TYR A 61 5.21 -0.46 -5.62
CA TYR A 61 4.12 -1.35 -5.26
C TYR A 61 3.95 -1.40 -3.75
N LYS A 62 2.74 -1.76 -3.30
CA LYS A 62 2.44 -1.98 -1.89
C LYS A 62 1.88 -3.37 -1.65
N VAL A 63 2.08 -3.90 -0.44
CA VAL A 63 1.47 -5.15 0.02
C VAL A 63 0.53 -4.84 1.17
N GLY A 64 -0.74 -5.14 1.01
CA GLY A 64 -1.71 -5.05 2.11
C GLY A 64 -1.95 -6.41 2.76
N LEU A 65 -2.64 -6.39 3.91
CA LEU A 65 -3.04 -7.59 4.66
C LEU A 65 -1.86 -8.49 5.07
N THR A 66 -0.71 -7.89 5.40
CA THR A 66 0.51 -8.62 5.77
C THR A 66 0.45 -9.18 7.20
N ALA A 67 -0.32 -8.56 8.09
CA ALA A 67 -0.57 -9.07 9.43
C ALA A 67 -1.56 -10.24 9.41
N LYS A 68 -1.18 -11.38 10.03
CA LYS A 68 -2.04 -12.57 10.08
C LYS A 68 -3.42 -12.27 10.66
N ALA A 69 -3.49 -11.47 11.71
CA ALA A 69 -4.75 -11.12 12.37
C ALA A 69 -5.74 -10.42 11.41
N MET A 70 -5.26 -9.59 10.49
CA MET A 70 -6.10 -8.93 9.50
C MET A 70 -6.61 -9.91 8.45
N ARG A 71 -5.76 -10.85 7.99
CA ARG A 71 -6.20 -11.90 7.07
C ARG A 71 -7.24 -12.82 7.70
N ASP A 72 -7.02 -13.22 8.96
CA ASP A 72 -7.98 -14.06 9.70
C ASP A 72 -9.34 -13.36 9.85
N GLN A 73 -9.34 -12.03 10.07
CA GLN A 73 -10.57 -11.23 10.17
C GLN A 73 -11.36 -11.19 8.85
N LEU A 74 -10.67 -11.10 7.72
CA LEU A 74 -11.29 -11.10 6.38
C LEU A 74 -11.52 -12.50 5.82
N GLY A 75 -11.08 -13.55 6.53
CA GLY A 75 -11.24 -14.94 6.09
C GLY A 75 -10.38 -15.31 4.88
N VAL A 76 -9.22 -14.63 4.71
CA VAL A 76 -8.31 -14.85 3.58
C VAL A 76 -6.96 -15.38 4.06
N ASP A 77 -6.27 -16.14 3.20
CA ASP A 77 -5.00 -16.77 3.50
C ASP A 77 -3.79 -16.05 2.88
N GLN A 78 -4.03 -15.08 2.00
CA GLN A 78 -2.99 -14.37 1.26
C GLN A 78 -3.08 -12.85 1.43
N PRO A 79 -1.95 -12.13 1.28
CA PRO A 79 -1.93 -10.68 1.15
C PRO A 79 -2.58 -10.20 -0.17
N ASP A 80 -2.91 -8.91 -0.24
CA ASP A 80 -3.22 -8.20 -1.47
C ASP A 80 -2.05 -7.30 -1.91
N PHE A 81 -2.18 -6.67 -3.08
CA PHE A 81 -1.20 -5.69 -3.55
C PHE A 81 -1.85 -4.58 -4.37
N GLY A 82 -1.15 -3.44 -4.40
CA GLY A 82 -1.50 -2.28 -5.22
C GLY A 82 -0.29 -1.69 -5.93
N HIS A 83 -0.57 -0.86 -6.93
CA HIS A 83 0.42 -0.11 -7.72
C HIS A 83 0.58 1.29 -7.14
N LEU A 84 1.83 1.76 -7.04
CA LEU A 84 2.17 3.11 -6.63
C LEU A 84 2.64 3.91 -7.84
N PHE A 85 1.96 5.01 -8.13
CA PHE A 85 2.31 5.90 -9.22
C PHE A 85 3.24 7.02 -8.74
N SER A 86 3.98 7.63 -9.67
CA SER A 86 4.89 8.73 -9.35
C SER A 86 4.21 9.89 -8.63
N SER A 87 2.95 10.17 -8.96
CA SER A 87 2.13 11.21 -8.31
C SER A 87 1.71 10.88 -6.89
N MET A 88 1.87 9.63 -6.46
CA MET A 88 1.50 9.16 -5.11
C MET A 88 2.67 9.20 -4.12
N ILE A 89 3.92 9.26 -4.61
CA ILE A 89 5.12 9.20 -3.75
C ILE A 89 5.60 10.61 -3.47
N LEU A 90 5.69 10.96 -2.20
CA LEU A 90 6.01 12.29 -1.70
C LEU A 90 7.12 12.21 -0.66
N ASP A 91 7.85 13.31 -0.48
CA ASP A 91 8.85 13.45 0.57
C ASP A 91 8.19 13.81 1.92
N THR A 92 8.93 13.65 3.01
CA THR A 92 8.51 14.06 4.35
C THR A 92 8.09 15.54 4.40
N GLU A 93 7.33 15.91 5.44
CA GLU A 93 6.70 17.24 5.59
C GLU A 93 5.61 17.53 4.53
N ALA A 94 5.11 16.48 3.85
CA ALA A 94 4.01 16.63 2.91
C ALA A 94 2.77 17.24 3.57
N GLN A 95 2.06 18.05 2.79
CA GLN A 95 0.80 18.67 3.21
C GLN A 95 -0.31 18.25 2.27
N PHE A 96 -1.42 17.83 2.84
CA PHE A 96 -2.62 17.45 2.10
C PHE A 96 -3.83 18.19 2.60
N SER A 97 -4.81 18.34 1.73
CA SER A 97 -6.14 18.70 2.18
C SER A 97 -6.94 17.44 2.50
N ALA A 98 -7.59 17.40 3.67
CA ALA A 98 -8.52 16.31 4.00
C ALA A 98 -9.62 16.14 2.95
N LYS A 99 -9.96 17.21 2.22
CA LYS A 99 -10.97 17.24 1.15
C LYS A 99 -10.53 16.51 -0.12
N ASP A 100 -9.25 16.16 -0.24
CA ASP A 100 -8.73 15.42 -1.40
C ASP A 100 -9.02 13.91 -1.29
N PHE A 101 -9.56 13.46 -0.16
CA PHE A 101 -9.82 12.07 0.18
C PHE A 101 -11.26 11.84 0.64
N ILE A 102 -11.66 10.56 0.72
CA ILE A 102 -13.00 10.13 1.16
C ILE A 102 -13.01 9.89 2.67
N ALA A 103 -12.17 8.96 3.13
CA ALA A 103 -12.05 8.57 4.55
C ALA A 103 -10.61 8.12 4.86
N PRO A 104 -9.64 9.04 4.80
CA PRO A 104 -8.22 8.70 4.83
C PRO A 104 -7.78 8.14 6.17
N ARG A 105 -6.86 7.17 6.10
CA ARG A 105 -6.14 6.61 7.24
C ARG A 105 -4.65 6.59 6.94
N VAL A 106 -3.85 6.50 7.99
CA VAL A 106 -2.40 6.39 7.88
C VAL A 106 -1.88 5.13 8.55
N GLU A 107 -0.86 4.56 7.94
CA GLU A 107 -0.13 3.39 8.39
C GLU A 107 1.37 3.70 8.46
N LEU A 108 2.10 2.99 9.32
CA LEU A 108 3.56 3.12 9.44
C LEU A 108 4.24 1.90 8.84
N GLU A 109 5.13 2.14 7.89
CA GLU A 109 5.82 1.11 7.13
C GLU A 109 7.32 1.37 6.99
N ALA A 110 8.06 0.31 6.71
CA ALA A 110 9.46 0.38 6.31
C ALA A 110 9.56 0.25 4.78
N ALA A 111 9.64 1.36 4.05
CA ALA A 111 9.70 1.38 2.59
C ALA A 111 11.06 0.90 2.06
N PHE A 112 11.06 -0.04 1.12
CA PHE A 112 12.27 -0.53 0.44
C PHE A 112 12.49 0.25 -0.85
N VAL A 113 13.64 0.92 -0.96
CA VAL A 113 14.08 1.59 -2.20
C VAL A 113 15.07 0.67 -2.92
N LEU A 114 14.74 0.26 -4.13
CA LEU A 114 15.54 -0.71 -4.87
C LEU A 114 16.66 -0.05 -5.65
N SER A 115 17.86 -0.64 -5.65
CA SER A 115 18.99 -0.28 -6.52
C SER A 115 19.15 -1.21 -7.71
N LYS A 116 18.42 -2.33 -7.72
CA LYS A 116 18.49 -3.35 -8.79
C LYS A 116 17.10 -3.88 -9.10
N ASP A 117 16.91 -4.30 -10.35
CA ASP A 117 15.70 -4.98 -10.78
C ASP A 117 15.50 -6.29 -9.99
N LEU A 118 14.24 -6.57 -9.63
CA LEU A 118 13.81 -7.85 -9.07
C LEU A 118 12.74 -8.46 -10.00
N LYS A 119 13.01 -9.64 -10.51
CA LYS A 119 12.10 -10.36 -11.40
C LYS A 119 11.84 -11.76 -10.87
N GLY A 120 10.66 -11.98 -10.32
CA GLY A 120 10.18 -13.32 -9.93
C GLY A 120 9.73 -14.16 -11.16
N PRO A 121 9.37 -15.42 -10.94
CA PRO A 121 9.35 -16.13 -9.66
C PRO A 121 10.75 -16.59 -9.20
N GLY A 122 10.87 -16.99 -7.92
CA GLY A 122 12.11 -17.52 -7.34
C GLY A 122 12.90 -16.51 -6.51
N ILE A 123 12.39 -15.29 -6.31
CA ILE A 123 12.99 -14.27 -5.44
C ILE A 123 12.93 -14.71 -3.98
N THR A 124 14.08 -14.66 -3.31
CA THR A 124 14.27 -14.93 -1.88
C THR A 124 14.43 -13.64 -1.09
N VAL A 125 14.35 -13.72 0.25
CA VAL A 125 14.68 -12.61 1.15
C VAL A 125 16.10 -12.09 0.89
N ALA A 126 17.06 -13.00 0.64
CA ALA A 126 18.44 -12.61 0.35
C ALA A 126 18.56 -11.82 -0.97
N ASP A 127 17.72 -12.11 -1.97
CA ASP A 127 17.68 -11.35 -3.22
C ASP A 127 17.11 -9.94 -2.98
N VAL A 128 16.03 -9.84 -2.20
CA VAL A 128 15.46 -8.55 -1.80
C VAL A 128 16.50 -7.69 -1.09
N LEU A 129 17.16 -8.23 -0.04
CA LEU A 129 18.17 -7.47 0.72
C LEU A 129 19.38 -7.06 -0.13
N ARG A 130 19.76 -7.85 -1.15
CA ARG A 130 20.83 -7.49 -2.09
C ARG A 130 20.41 -6.44 -3.12
N ALA A 131 19.14 -6.37 -3.46
CA ALA A 131 18.60 -5.42 -4.42
C ALA A 131 18.17 -4.10 -3.77
N THR A 132 18.01 -4.05 -2.45
CA THR A 132 17.63 -2.86 -1.70
C THR A 132 18.84 -1.98 -1.41
N GLU A 133 18.75 -0.71 -1.75
CA GLU A 133 19.75 0.31 -1.40
C GLU A 133 19.52 0.85 0.01
N LEU A 134 18.31 1.35 0.23
CA LEU A 134 17.87 1.95 1.49
C LEU A 134 16.52 1.40 1.93
N VAL A 135 16.34 1.37 3.25
CA VAL A 135 15.02 1.24 3.89
C VAL A 135 14.73 2.56 4.59
N LEU A 136 13.58 3.15 4.29
CA LEU A 136 13.13 4.43 4.83
C LEU A 136 11.93 4.23 5.75
N PRO A 137 11.75 5.01 6.82
CA PRO A 137 10.46 5.10 7.48
C PRO A 137 9.49 5.76 6.50
N ALA A 138 8.27 5.25 6.42
CA ALA A 138 7.26 5.79 5.52
C ALA A 138 5.87 5.78 6.18
N ILE A 139 5.06 6.77 5.82
CA ILE A 139 3.63 6.76 6.07
C ILE A 139 2.94 6.35 4.77
N GLU A 140 2.17 5.27 4.79
CA GLU A 140 1.19 5.00 3.75
C GLU A 140 -0.13 5.69 4.14
N LEU A 141 -0.64 6.57 3.26
CA LEU A 141 -1.99 7.08 3.34
C LEU A 141 -2.87 6.18 2.49
N ILE A 142 -3.81 5.52 3.13
CA ILE A 142 -4.81 4.69 2.50
C ILE A 142 -6.17 5.40 2.50
N ASP A 143 -6.93 5.24 1.43
CA ASP A 143 -8.26 5.85 1.27
C ASP A 143 -9.13 4.91 0.44
N SER A 144 -10.16 4.33 1.04
CA SER A 144 -11.04 3.43 0.32
C SER A 144 -12.08 4.19 -0.49
N ARG A 145 -12.25 3.79 -1.75
CA ARG A 145 -13.35 4.28 -2.61
C ARG A 145 -14.68 3.60 -2.27
N ILE A 146 -14.64 2.64 -1.33
CA ILE A 146 -15.82 1.93 -0.82
C ILE A 146 -16.31 2.58 0.48
N GLU A 147 -17.63 2.78 0.58
CA GLU A 147 -18.23 3.47 1.72
C GLU A 147 -17.95 2.76 3.07
N ASN A 148 -17.69 3.58 4.09
CA ASN A 148 -17.54 3.14 5.48
C ASN A 148 -16.46 2.06 5.72
N TRP A 149 -15.50 1.90 4.78
CA TRP A 149 -14.50 0.82 4.82
C TRP A 149 -15.14 -0.58 4.91
N LYS A 150 -16.35 -0.74 4.37
CA LYS A 150 -17.05 -2.02 4.32
C LYS A 150 -16.53 -2.85 3.15
N ILE A 151 -15.32 -3.33 3.27
CA ILE A 151 -14.59 -4.03 2.21
C ILE A 151 -14.51 -5.53 2.47
N ALA A 152 -14.79 -6.34 1.46
CA ALA A 152 -14.32 -7.71 1.34
C ALA A 152 -12.93 -7.73 0.66
N PHE A 153 -12.34 -8.91 0.50
CA PHE A 153 -11.01 -9.04 -0.11
C PHE A 153 -11.02 -8.58 -1.58
N GLU A 154 -12.03 -8.95 -2.33
CA GLU A 154 -12.19 -8.56 -3.73
C GLU A 154 -12.38 -7.05 -3.88
N ASP A 155 -13.06 -6.40 -2.92
CA ASP A 155 -13.25 -4.95 -2.93
C ASP A 155 -11.92 -4.22 -2.79
N THR A 156 -11.08 -4.58 -1.80
CA THR A 156 -9.78 -3.93 -1.60
C THR A 156 -8.82 -4.20 -2.75
N VAL A 157 -8.79 -5.43 -3.28
CA VAL A 157 -7.99 -5.77 -4.46
C VAL A 157 -8.38 -4.91 -5.66
N ALA A 158 -9.67 -4.81 -5.99
CA ALA A 158 -10.16 -4.01 -7.11
C ALA A 158 -9.84 -2.51 -6.94
N ASP A 159 -9.88 -2.04 -5.68
CA ASP A 159 -9.63 -0.66 -5.26
C ASP A 159 -8.13 -0.35 -5.05
N ASN A 160 -7.24 -1.02 -5.79
CA ASN A 160 -5.78 -0.86 -5.72
C ASN A 160 -5.23 -1.00 -4.29
N ALA A 161 -5.77 -1.95 -3.51
CA ALA A 161 -5.47 -2.16 -2.11
C ALA A 161 -5.58 -0.86 -1.27
N SER A 162 -6.58 -0.03 -1.59
CA SER A 162 -6.87 1.27 -0.99
C SER A 162 -5.71 2.28 -1.02
N ALA A 163 -4.69 2.08 -1.85
CA ALA A 163 -3.54 2.97 -1.93
C ALA A 163 -3.95 4.38 -2.37
N ALA A 164 -3.43 5.40 -1.67
CA ALA A 164 -3.67 6.80 -2.01
C ALA A 164 -2.37 7.62 -2.09
N ARG A 165 -1.52 7.64 -1.05
CA ARG A 165 -0.22 8.34 -1.04
C ARG A 165 0.81 7.55 -0.22
N VAL A 166 2.08 7.81 -0.50
CA VAL A 166 3.22 7.35 0.28
C VAL A 166 4.10 8.54 0.59
N ILE A 167 4.39 8.77 1.85
CA ILE A 167 5.30 9.81 2.32
C ILE A 167 6.55 9.13 2.82
N LEU A 168 7.70 9.45 2.22
CA LEU A 168 8.99 8.87 2.56
C LEU A 168 9.74 9.78 3.54
N GLY A 169 10.30 9.20 4.60
CA GLY A 169 11.21 9.93 5.49
C GLY A 169 12.52 10.32 4.79
N ALA A 170 13.15 11.39 5.25
CA ALA A 170 14.39 11.90 4.68
C ALA A 170 15.64 11.11 5.06
N GLN A 171 15.55 10.27 6.08
CA GLN A 171 16.65 9.43 6.58
C GLN A 171 16.28 7.96 6.46
N GLY A 172 17.28 7.12 6.30
CA GLY A 172 17.10 5.68 6.22
C GLY A 172 18.41 4.95 6.47
N ALA A 173 18.36 3.63 6.41
CA ALA A 173 19.51 2.77 6.60
C ALA A 173 19.61 1.69 5.52
N SER A 174 20.83 1.22 5.29
CA SER A 174 21.03 -0.01 4.53
C SER A 174 20.36 -1.18 5.29
N PRO A 175 19.66 -2.10 4.61
CA PRO A 175 19.07 -3.26 5.27
C PRO A 175 20.10 -4.21 5.89
N ARG A 176 21.41 -3.93 5.70
CA ARG A 176 22.53 -4.70 6.30
C ARG A 176 22.96 -4.13 7.65
N ASP A 177 22.62 -2.88 7.94
CA ASP A 177 23.08 -2.15 9.12
C ASP A 177 22.02 -2.14 10.24
N LEU A 178 20.88 -2.80 10.01
CA LEU A 178 19.74 -2.80 10.92
C LEU A 178 19.12 -4.21 11.04
N ASP A 179 18.81 -4.63 12.26
CA ASP A 179 17.86 -5.74 12.46
C ASP A 179 16.42 -5.24 12.21
N LEU A 180 16.06 -5.14 10.93
CA LEU A 180 14.75 -4.65 10.51
C LEU A 180 13.60 -5.49 11.09
N ARG A 181 13.81 -6.77 11.34
CA ARG A 181 12.77 -7.65 11.88
C ARG A 181 12.28 -7.20 13.24
N LEU A 182 13.20 -6.74 14.10
CA LEU A 182 12.92 -6.34 15.49
C LEU A 182 12.76 -4.83 15.65
N ALA A 183 12.93 -4.04 14.59
CA ALA A 183 12.73 -2.59 14.64
C ALA A 183 11.31 -2.28 15.14
N GLY A 184 11.23 -1.45 16.18
CA GLY A 184 9.98 -0.93 16.72
C GLY A 184 9.56 0.32 15.97
N GLY A 185 8.26 0.52 15.82
CA GLY A 185 7.67 1.72 15.25
C GLY A 185 6.66 2.37 16.18
N ALA A 186 6.50 3.69 16.10
CA ALA A 186 5.51 4.47 16.83
C ALA A 186 4.90 5.53 15.90
N LEU A 187 3.59 5.74 16.04
CA LEU A 187 2.86 6.77 15.33
C LEU A 187 2.15 7.69 16.33
N PHE A 188 2.34 8.98 16.13
CA PHE A 188 1.75 10.03 16.96
C PHE A 188 0.83 10.90 16.10
N ARG A 189 -0.28 11.33 16.69
CA ARG A 189 -1.20 12.31 16.13
C ARG A 189 -1.32 13.48 17.10
N ASN A 190 -1.00 14.69 16.63
CA ASN A 190 -1.04 15.92 17.44
C ASN A 190 -0.21 15.78 18.75
N GLY A 191 0.94 15.12 18.67
CA GLY A 191 1.82 14.86 19.81
C GLY A 191 1.38 13.73 20.74
N SER A 192 0.23 13.12 20.51
CA SER A 192 -0.27 11.99 21.31
C SER A 192 0.07 10.67 20.64
N LEU A 193 0.64 9.72 21.38
CA LEU A 193 0.91 8.36 20.90
C LEU A 193 -0.40 7.65 20.56
N MET A 194 -0.53 7.18 19.34
CA MET A 194 -1.71 6.49 18.83
C MET A 194 -1.49 4.98 18.76
N GLU A 195 -0.42 4.56 18.12
CA GLU A 195 -0.12 3.14 17.88
C GLU A 195 1.37 2.86 18.00
N THR A 196 1.71 1.64 18.38
CA THR A 196 3.08 1.10 18.36
C THR A 196 3.08 -0.31 17.80
N GLY A 197 4.17 -0.69 17.15
CA GLY A 197 4.32 -2.03 16.61
C GLY A 197 5.77 -2.43 16.41
N SER A 198 5.98 -3.63 15.91
CA SER A 198 7.29 -4.11 15.50
C SER A 198 7.20 -4.70 14.11
N MET A 199 8.25 -4.52 13.31
CA MET A 199 8.33 -4.98 11.93
C MET A 199 8.20 -6.50 11.77
N VAL A 200 8.34 -7.29 12.84
CA VAL A 200 8.03 -8.74 12.83
C VAL A 200 6.55 -9.02 12.51
N ALA A 201 5.64 -8.06 12.74
CA ALA A 201 4.22 -8.20 12.40
C ALA A 201 4.02 -8.34 10.87
N VAL A 202 4.94 -7.81 10.07
CA VAL A 202 4.90 -7.87 8.61
C VAL A 202 5.45 -9.22 8.14
N MET A 203 4.60 -10.23 8.05
CA MET A 203 4.94 -11.59 7.59
C MET A 203 6.19 -12.20 8.27
N GLY A 204 6.50 -11.82 9.51
CA GLY A 204 7.68 -12.25 10.25
C GLY A 204 8.97 -11.48 9.92
N HIS A 205 9.04 -10.83 8.77
CA HIS A 205 10.10 -9.91 8.33
C HIS A 205 9.65 -9.14 7.09
N PRO A 206 9.76 -7.81 7.01
CA PRO A 206 9.28 -7.03 5.86
C PRO A 206 9.79 -7.49 4.49
N ALA A 207 11.05 -7.92 4.40
CA ALA A 207 11.59 -8.45 3.15
C ALA A 207 10.90 -9.75 2.66
N VAL A 208 10.18 -10.48 3.53
CA VAL A 208 9.34 -11.63 3.12
C VAL A 208 8.16 -11.14 2.29
N ALA A 209 7.52 -10.05 2.70
CA ALA A 209 6.41 -9.44 1.94
C ALA A 209 6.89 -8.94 0.57
N VAL A 210 8.06 -8.28 0.51
CA VAL A 210 8.66 -7.85 -0.75
C VAL A 210 8.97 -9.03 -1.67
N ALA A 211 9.56 -10.12 -1.14
CA ALA A 211 9.84 -11.33 -1.91
C ALA A 211 8.55 -12.00 -2.41
N TRP A 212 7.52 -12.07 -1.55
CA TRP A 212 6.19 -12.58 -1.93
C TRP A 212 5.62 -11.78 -3.10
N LEU A 213 5.66 -10.45 -3.01
CA LEU A 213 5.11 -9.58 -4.05
C LEU A 213 5.89 -9.70 -5.36
N ALA A 214 7.23 -9.70 -5.31
CA ALA A 214 8.07 -9.89 -6.51
C ALA A 214 7.77 -11.22 -7.21
N ASN A 215 7.54 -12.29 -6.44
CA ASN A 215 7.17 -13.59 -6.99
C ASN A 215 5.75 -13.61 -7.56
N THR A 216 4.80 -12.95 -6.90
CA THR A 216 3.40 -12.86 -7.34
C THR A 216 3.27 -12.07 -8.63
N LEU A 217 3.86 -10.88 -8.70
CA LEU A 217 3.87 -10.04 -9.89
C LEU A 217 4.73 -10.64 -11.03
N GLY A 218 5.81 -11.34 -10.68
CA GLY A 218 6.65 -12.04 -11.65
C GLY A 218 5.89 -13.11 -12.44
N ARG A 219 4.95 -13.83 -11.82
CA ARG A 219 4.04 -14.76 -12.51
C ARG A 219 3.10 -14.06 -13.48
N ARG A 220 2.81 -12.78 -13.27
CA ARG A 220 2.01 -11.91 -14.15
C ARG A 220 2.87 -11.13 -15.17
N GLY A 221 4.18 -11.43 -15.27
CA GLY A 221 5.10 -10.77 -16.19
C GLY A 221 5.60 -9.40 -15.74
N ILE A 222 5.26 -8.96 -14.55
CA ILE A 222 5.66 -7.67 -13.97
C ILE A 222 6.95 -7.85 -13.16
N SER A 223 7.91 -6.93 -13.32
CA SER A 223 9.16 -6.91 -12.55
C SER A 223 9.36 -5.55 -11.90
N PHE A 224 9.91 -5.53 -10.70
CA PHE A 224 10.36 -4.29 -10.05
C PHE A 224 11.61 -3.76 -10.74
N LYS A 225 11.75 -2.45 -10.76
CA LYS A 225 12.87 -1.74 -11.37
C LYS A 225 13.75 -1.09 -10.32
N ALA A 226 15.01 -0.88 -10.66
CA ALA A 226 15.86 0.00 -9.87
C ALA A 226 15.21 1.38 -9.74
N GLY A 227 15.17 1.91 -8.52
CA GLY A 227 14.46 3.15 -8.16
C GLY A 227 13.00 2.97 -7.76
N ASP A 228 12.43 1.76 -7.86
CA ASP A 228 11.10 1.50 -7.35
C ASP A 228 11.07 1.51 -5.82
N VAL A 229 9.94 1.97 -5.26
CA VAL A 229 9.62 1.93 -3.84
C VAL A 229 8.66 0.77 -3.59
N VAL A 230 8.99 -0.10 -2.64
CA VAL A 230 8.11 -1.20 -2.24
C VAL A 230 7.70 -1.04 -0.79
N MET A 231 6.39 -0.90 -0.57
CA MET A 231 5.75 -0.83 0.74
C MET A 231 5.36 -2.25 1.19
N PRO A 232 6.00 -2.80 2.23
CA PRO A 232 5.83 -4.21 2.58
C PRO A 232 4.63 -4.51 3.47
N GLY A 233 3.92 -3.49 3.91
CA GLY A 233 2.82 -3.58 4.86
C GLY A 233 3.14 -2.99 6.23
N SER A 234 2.08 -2.59 6.93
CA SER A 234 2.16 -1.88 8.20
C SER A 234 2.48 -2.77 9.39
N CYS A 235 3.27 -2.23 10.32
CA CYS A 235 3.52 -2.85 11.62
C CYS A 235 2.51 -2.44 12.70
N ILE A 236 1.64 -1.49 12.40
CA ILE A 236 0.61 -0.94 13.31
C ILE A 236 -0.78 -1.04 12.67
N LYS A 237 -1.83 -0.76 13.44
CA LYS A 237 -3.16 -0.55 12.89
C LYS A 237 -3.26 0.81 12.21
N ALA A 238 -4.07 0.87 11.16
CA ALA A 238 -4.37 2.12 10.47
C ALA A 238 -5.08 3.11 11.41
N VAL A 239 -4.66 4.38 11.38
CA VAL A 239 -5.17 5.47 12.21
C VAL A 239 -5.94 6.46 11.35
N ASP A 240 -7.19 6.74 11.72
CA ASP A 240 -7.99 7.77 11.04
C ASP A 240 -7.35 9.15 11.19
N ILE A 241 -7.33 9.92 10.10
CA ILE A 241 -6.83 11.31 10.10
C ILE A 241 -7.91 12.28 9.64
N ARG A 242 -7.80 13.53 10.09
CA ARG A 242 -8.78 14.60 9.83
C ARG A 242 -8.07 15.93 9.57
N GLN A 243 -8.80 16.87 9.01
CA GLN A 243 -8.34 18.25 8.87
C GLN A 243 -7.79 18.80 10.19
N GLY A 244 -6.60 19.40 10.13
CA GLY A 244 -5.88 19.96 11.27
C GLY A 244 -4.95 18.98 12.00
N ASP A 245 -4.95 17.70 11.63
CA ASP A 245 -4.04 16.73 12.23
C ASP A 245 -2.60 16.90 11.74
N VAL A 246 -1.66 16.74 12.66
CA VAL A 246 -0.23 16.57 12.40
C VAL A 246 0.17 15.17 12.81
N ILE A 247 0.72 14.41 11.88
CA ILE A 247 1.17 13.04 12.09
C ILE A 247 2.70 13.01 12.12
N HIS A 248 3.24 12.41 13.16
CA HIS A 248 4.64 12.06 13.29
C HIS A 248 4.77 10.57 13.46
N ALA A 249 5.61 9.93 12.67
CA ALA A 249 5.86 8.50 12.79
C ALA A 249 7.35 8.21 12.74
N GLU A 250 7.80 7.24 13.54
CA GLU A 250 9.20 6.88 13.67
C GLU A 250 9.41 5.37 13.67
N ILE A 251 10.54 4.93 13.14
CA ILE A 251 11.01 3.55 13.21
C ILE A 251 12.42 3.54 13.76
N ALA A 252 12.62 2.75 14.82
CA ALA A 252 13.92 2.61 15.47
C ALA A 252 15.01 2.21 14.47
N GLY A 253 16.07 3.03 14.38
CA GLY A 253 17.20 2.85 13.47
C GLY A 253 16.97 3.34 12.04
N LEU A 254 15.76 3.77 11.67
CA LEU A 254 15.47 4.35 10.34
C LEU A 254 15.24 5.86 10.37
N GLY A 255 14.77 6.41 11.50
CA GLY A 255 14.41 7.83 11.61
C GLY A 255 12.91 8.04 11.62
N CYS A 256 12.47 9.20 11.18
CA CYS A 256 11.08 9.63 11.24
C CYS A 256 10.56 10.16 9.91
N VAL A 257 9.24 10.33 9.85
CA VAL A 257 8.49 10.91 8.74
C VAL A 257 7.30 11.67 9.28
N ASP A 258 7.03 12.84 8.70
CA ASP A 258 6.01 13.78 9.15
C ASP A 258 5.04 14.12 8.00
N LEU A 259 3.78 14.37 8.35
CA LEU A 259 2.79 14.95 7.44
C LEU A 259 1.81 15.86 8.18
N SER A 260 1.22 16.80 7.46
CA SER A 260 0.19 17.69 7.97
C SER A 260 -1.07 17.63 7.09
N VAL A 261 -2.24 17.62 7.73
CA VAL A 261 -3.56 17.55 7.08
C VAL A 261 -4.26 18.91 7.20
N SER A 262 -4.37 19.65 6.10
CA SER A 262 -5.00 20.97 6.04
C SER A 262 -6.48 20.92 5.65
#